data_9303348408efb5e7fdc93d76ecdba212
#
_entry.id   9303348408efb5e7fdc93d76ecdba212
#
_cell.length_a   1.000
_cell.length_b   1.000
_cell.length_c   1.000
_cell.angle_alpha   90.00
_cell.angle_beta   90.00
_cell.angle_gamma   90.00
#
_symmetry.space_group_name_H-M   'P 1'
#
loop_
_entity.id
_entity.type
_entity.pdbx_description
1 polymer ?
#
loop_
_entity_poly.entity_id
_entity_poly.type
_entity_poly.pdbx_seq_one_letter_code
_entity_poly.pdbx_strand_id
1 'polypeptide(L)'
;ESWHFSSLEKIFIENKIYIDFDGKTYDEAILVTHELLKPHIKHLRRAVTDDDVKRLLEIKMRRITKHDSDKADNYIASLEDEMERIKHNLENLTDYAIDYFKDLKKRFSEGKERKTEIKTFDTISAKKVIVANKKLYVDKAEGFIGWGLKKEEFVAECSDIDDVIVFFKTGKMMVTKISDKKFVGKGVIYCGIWKKGDVRTIYHLIYRDGPDGNATYMKRFAVKSITRDKEYPITKGTKGSKMYYFSVHPNGEREIVNVQLRPRPHLKRIRFDIDFGDLLIKGRGAAGNRVTKEIISKIVQKEVGESTLAVS
;
A
#
# COMPACT_ATOMS: atom_id res chain seq x y z
N GLU A 1 -33.11 -5.75 -0.50
CA GLU A 1 -33.76 -7.07 -0.54
C GLU A 1 -35.00 -7.09 0.37
N SER A 2 -34.91 -6.69 1.64
CA SER A 2 -36.06 -6.70 2.60
C SER A 2 -37.24 -5.91 2.10
N TRP A 3 -37.02 -4.69 1.60
CA TRP A 3 -38.07 -3.86 1.00
C TRP A 3 -38.72 -4.53 -0.21
N HIS A 4 -37.92 -5.09 -1.12
CA HIS A 4 -38.41 -5.75 -2.34
C HIS A 4 -39.33 -6.93 -1.98
N PHE A 5 -38.88 -7.79 -1.05
CA PHE A 5 -39.67 -8.96 -0.67
C PHE A 5 -40.92 -8.58 0.12
N SER A 6 -40.87 -7.58 1.03
CA SER A 6 -42.05 -7.12 1.77
C SER A 6 -43.09 -6.50 0.84
N SER A 7 -42.66 -5.77 -0.18
CA SER A 7 -43.57 -5.21 -1.21
C SER A 7 -44.18 -6.34 -2.06
N LEU A 8 -43.42 -7.35 -2.44
CA LEU A 8 -43.93 -8.52 -3.15
C LEU A 8 -44.93 -9.32 -2.31
N GLU A 9 -44.64 -9.56 -1.03
CA GLU A 9 -45.52 -10.26 -0.11
C GLU A 9 -46.83 -9.52 0.03
N LYS A 10 -46.83 -8.18 0.18
CA LYS A 10 -48.02 -7.36 0.21
C LYS A 10 -48.85 -7.53 -1.06
N ILE A 11 -48.24 -7.35 -2.26
CA ILE A 11 -48.89 -7.54 -3.55
C ILE A 11 -49.51 -8.93 -3.67
N PHE A 12 -48.79 -9.98 -3.32
CA PHE A 12 -49.22 -11.37 -3.39
C PHE A 12 -50.45 -11.64 -2.52
N ILE A 13 -50.48 -11.11 -1.30
CA ILE A 13 -51.58 -11.33 -0.36
C ILE A 13 -52.79 -10.48 -0.70
N GLU A 14 -52.62 -9.18 -0.96
CA GLU A 14 -53.72 -8.25 -1.25
C GLU A 14 -54.48 -8.55 -2.56
N ASN A 15 -53.71 -8.97 -3.59
CA ASN A 15 -54.30 -9.38 -4.88
C ASN A 15 -54.73 -10.86 -4.86
N LYS A 16 -54.65 -11.56 -3.70
CA LYS A 16 -55.13 -12.92 -3.51
C LYS A 16 -54.55 -13.93 -4.52
N ILE A 17 -53.34 -13.71 -4.99
CA ILE A 17 -52.66 -14.52 -6.03
C ILE A 17 -52.55 -16.00 -5.60
N TYR A 18 -52.47 -16.27 -4.29
CA TYR A 18 -52.42 -17.60 -3.71
C TYR A 18 -53.70 -18.45 -3.94
N ILE A 19 -54.80 -17.89 -4.40
CA ILE A 19 -56.06 -18.64 -4.64
C ILE A 19 -55.98 -19.42 -5.95
N ASP A 20 -55.24 -18.95 -6.94
CA ASP A 20 -55.19 -19.52 -8.29
C ASP A 20 -54.32 -20.77 -8.42
N PHE A 21 -53.94 -21.41 -7.31
CA PHE A 21 -53.06 -22.61 -7.31
C PHE A 21 -53.84 -23.91 -7.22
N ASP A 22 -55.15 -23.89 -7.07
CA ASP A 22 -55.92 -25.13 -6.92
C ASP A 22 -55.79 -26.03 -8.14
N GLY A 23 -55.42 -27.28 -7.89
CA GLY A 23 -55.23 -28.29 -8.93
C GLY A 23 -53.94 -28.18 -9.76
N LYS A 24 -53.00 -27.27 -9.46
CA LYS A 24 -51.74 -27.05 -10.19
C LYS A 24 -50.54 -27.72 -9.50
N THR A 25 -49.59 -28.14 -10.30
CA THR A 25 -48.30 -28.57 -9.82
C THR A 25 -47.47 -27.38 -9.30
N TYR A 26 -46.40 -27.64 -8.52
CA TYR A 26 -45.56 -26.59 -7.96
C TYR A 26 -44.90 -25.75 -9.07
N ASP A 27 -44.42 -26.36 -10.13
CA ASP A 27 -43.81 -25.64 -11.26
C ASP A 27 -44.82 -24.80 -12.04
N GLU A 28 -46.06 -25.27 -12.20
CA GLU A 28 -47.14 -24.50 -12.80
C GLU A 28 -47.54 -23.33 -11.90
N ALA A 29 -47.53 -23.51 -10.58
CA ALA A 29 -47.78 -22.44 -9.62
C ALA A 29 -46.75 -21.31 -9.72
N ILE A 30 -45.47 -21.62 -9.95
CA ILE A 30 -44.43 -20.62 -10.17
C ILE A 30 -44.72 -19.80 -11.42
N LEU A 31 -45.04 -20.44 -12.55
CA LEU A 31 -45.37 -19.75 -13.81
C LEU A 31 -46.57 -18.86 -13.68
N VAL A 32 -47.65 -19.35 -13.10
CA VAL A 32 -48.89 -18.60 -12.88
C VAL A 32 -48.65 -17.41 -11.95
N THR A 33 -47.86 -17.59 -10.90
CA THR A 33 -47.54 -16.48 -9.99
C THR A 33 -46.77 -15.37 -10.72
N HIS A 34 -45.79 -15.72 -11.59
CA HIS A 34 -45.13 -14.72 -12.43
C HIS A 34 -46.09 -13.96 -13.31
N GLU A 35 -47.02 -14.65 -13.98
CA GLU A 35 -48.03 -14.01 -14.86
C GLU A 35 -48.95 -13.07 -14.07
N LEU A 36 -49.45 -13.50 -12.92
CA LEU A 36 -50.37 -12.69 -12.10
C LEU A 36 -49.65 -11.51 -11.40
N LEU A 37 -48.34 -11.62 -11.15
CA LEU A 37 -47.58 -10.50 -10.62
C LEU A 37 -47.26 -9.42 -11.66
N LYS A 38 -47.18 -9.75 -12.95
CA LYS A 38 -46.76 -8.80 -14.02
C LYS A 38 -47.44 -7.44 -13.96
N PRO A 39 -48.76 -7.29 -13.78
CA PRO A 39 -49.42 -5.98 -13.74
C PRO A 39 -49.05 -5.13 -12.53
N HIS A 40 -48.59 -5.77 -11.43
CA HIS A 40 -48.39 -5.13 -10.13
C HIS A 40 -46.93 -4.80 -9.80
N ILE A 41 -45.98 -5.32 -10.57
CA ILE A 41 -44.52 -5.22 -10.26
C ILE A 41 -43.84 -3.97 -10.85
N LYS A 42 -44.55 -3.08 -11.51
CA LYS A 42 -43.99 -1.89 -12.20
C LYS A 42 -43.24 -0.93 -11.27
N HIS A 43 -43.56 -0.95 -9.99
CA HIS A 43 -42.95 -0.09 -8.97
C HIS A 43 -41.77 -0.74 -8.21
N LEU A 44 -41.48 -2.00 -8.51
CA LEU A 44 -40.38 -2.71 -7.87
C LEU A 44 -39.03 -2.25 -8.44
N ARG A 45 -37.99 -2.26 -7.59
CA ARG A 45 -36.67 -1.76 -7.93
C ARG A 45 -35.80 -2.75 -8.74
N ARG A 46 -36.17 -4.02 -8.75
CA ARG A 46 -35.58 -5.07 -9.58
C ARG A 46 -36.62 -6.04 -10.10
N ALA A 47 -36.24 -6.83 -11.11
CA ALA A 47 -37.10 -7.88 -11.63
C ALA A 47 -37.35 -8.98 -10.56
N VAL A 48 -38.53 -9.57 -10.63
CA VAL A 48 -38.92 -10.70 -9.79
C VAL A 48 -38.26 -11.97 -10.33
N THR A 49 -37.62 -12.72 -9.46
CA THR A 49 -36.94 -13.96 -9.80
C THR A 49 -37.75 -15.17 -9.36
N ASP A 50 -37.43 -16.36 -9.90
CA ASP A 50 -38.06 -17.63 -9.46
C ASP A 50 -37.84 -17.89 -7.96
N ASP A 51 -36.72 -17.46 -7.40
CA ASP A 51 -36.45 -17.59 -5.96
C ASP A 51 -37.37 -16.70 -5.12
N ASP A 52 -37.69 -15.50 -5.60
CA ASP A 52 -38.68 -14.65 -4.94
C ASP A 52 -40.07 -15.30 -4.96
N VAL A 53 -40.46 -15.87 -6.10
CA VAL A 53 -41.75 -16.57 -6.22
C VAL A 53 -41.80 -17.82 -5.33
N LYS A 54 -40.75 -18.63 -5.29
CA LYS A 54 -40.68 -19.79 -4.38
C LYS A 54 -40.86 -19.37 -2.92
N ARG A 55 -40.21 -18.27 -2.51
CA ARG A 55 -40.38 -17.72 -1.15
C ARG A 55 -41.81 -17.23 -0.88
N LEU A 56 -42.50 -16.68 -1.88
CA LEU A 56 -43.91 -16.32 -1.76
C LEU A 56 -44.81 -17.54 -1.56
N LEU A 57 -44.56 -18.62 -2.32
CA LEU A 57 -45.32 -19.88 -2.20
C LEU A 57 -45.09 -20.61 -0.87
N GLU A 58 -43.99 -20.34 -0.16
CA GLU A 58 -43.70 -20.86 1.18
C GLU A 58 -44.37 -20.08 2.32
N ILE A 59 -45.11 -18.99 2.02
CA ILE A 59 -45.78 -18.21 3.04
C ILE A 59 -46.91 -19.03 3.69
N LYS A 60 -46.83 -19.18 5.00
CA LYS A 60 -47.82 -19.95 5.80
C LYS A 60 -49.19 -19.29 5.76
N MET A 61 -50.26 -20.08 5.56
CA MET A 61 -51.63 -19.60 5.56
C MET A 61 -51.99 -18.73 6.79
N ARG A 62 -51.42 -19.05 8.00
CA ARG A 62 -51.57 -18.20 9.20
C ARG A 62 -51.07 -16.76 8.96
N ARG A 63 -50.06 -16.54 8.13
CA ARG A 63 -49.55 -15.20 7.83
C ARG A 63 -50.49 -14.47 6.85
N ILE A 64 -51.03 -15.19 5.89
CA ILE A 64 -52.04 -14.67 4.98
C ILE A 64 -53.31 -14.22 5.70
N THR A 65 -53.87 -15.08 6.58
CA THR A 65 -55.09 -14.79 7.31
C THR A 65 -54.93 -13.71 8.39
N LYS A 66 -53.74 -13.43 8.83
CA LYS A 66 -53.41 -12.37 9.82
C LYS A 66 -52.75 -11.18 9.17
N HIS A 67 -52.80 -11.06 7.83
CA HIS A 67 -52.25 -9.93 7.12
C HIS A 67 -52.99 -8.64 7.56
N ASP A 68 -52.18 -7.67 7.93
CA ASP A 68 -52.62 -6.32 8.31
C ASP A 68 -51.95 -5.35 7.36
N SER A 69 -52.68 -4.84 6.42
CA SER A 69 -52.19 -3.94 5.36
C SER A 69 -51.51 -2.71 5.94
N ASP A 70 -52.10 -2.12 7.00
CA ASP A 70 -51.52 -0.91 7.61
C ASP A 70 -50.17 -1.18 8.26
N LYS A 71 -49.99 -2.37 8.86
CA LYS A 71 -48.68 -2.78 9.41
C LYS A 71 -47.67 -3.06 8.35
N ALA A 72 -48.11 -3.66 7.22
CA ALA A 72 -47.23 -3.92 6.07
C ALA A 72 -46.75 -2.59 5.46
N ASP A 73 -47.64 -1.62 5.29
CA ASP A 73 -47.32 -0.30 4.77
C ASP A 73 -46.38 0.47 5.69
N ASN A 74 -46.65 0.50 6.98
CA ASN A 74 -45.76 1.11 7.97
C ASN A 74 -44.36 0.47 7.98
N TYR A 75 -44.31 -0.84 7.81
CA TYR A 75 -43.00 -1.53 7.74
C TYR A 75 -42.25 -1.21 6.45
N ILE A 76 -42.94 -1.17 5.30
CA ILE A 76 -42.35 -0.78 4.01
C ILE A 76 -41.82 0.66 4.09
N ALA A 77 -42.62 1.60 4.63
CA ALA A 77 -42.22 2.99 4.82
C ALA A 77 -40.97 3.09 5.73
N SER A 78 -40.93 2.32 6.83
CA SER A 78 -39.74 2.31 7.69
C SER A 78 -38.47 1.80 6.99
N LEU A 79 -38.61 0.87 6.04
CA LEU A 79 -37.49 0.39 5.23
C LEU A 79 -37.07 1.44 4.19
N GLU A 80 -37.98 2.24 3.68
CA GLU A 80 -37.68 3.35 2.77
C GLU A 80 -36.87 4.44 3.49
N ASP A 81 -37.31 4.84 4.67
CA ASP A 81 -36.59 5.81 5.52
C ASP A 81 -35.18 5.29 5.88
N GLU A 82 -35.06 4.00 6.19
CA GLU A 82 -33.75 3.39 6.48
C GLU A 82 -32.85 3.40 5.23
N MET A 83 -33.40 3.11 4.05
CA MET A 83 -32.64 3.16 2.81
C MET A 83 -32.16 4.58 2.46
N GLU A 84 -32.97 5.61 2.70
CA GLU A 84 -32.56 7.00 2.51
C GLU A 84 -31.46 7.39 3.50
N ARG A 85 -31.61 7.00 4.77
CA ARG A 85 -30.57 7.22 5.78
C ARG A 85 -29.25 6.56 5.39
N ILE A 86 -29.29 5.32 4.90
CA ILE A 86 -28.10 4.59 4.46
C ILE A 86 -27.45 5.30 3.26
N LYS A 87 -28.23 5.75 2.28
CA LYS A 87 -27.70 6.52 1.14
C LYS A 87 -27.03 7.80 1.60
N HIS A 88 -27.68 8.56 2.46
CA HIS A 88 -27.11 9.78 3.03
C HIS A 88 -25.79 9.51 3.73
N ASN A 89 -25.70 8.43 4.52
CA ASN A 89 -24.48 8.05 5.22
C ASN A 89 -23.37 7.61 4.25
N LEU A 90 -23.71 6.96 3.14
CA LEU A 90 -22.74 6.58 2.11
C LEU A 90 -22.19 7.80 1.34
N GLU A 91 -23.04 8.79 1.07
CA GLU A 91 -22.64 10.05 0.44
C GLU A 91 -21.76 10.89 1.39
N ASN A 92 -22.00 10.79 2.70
CA ASN A 92 -21.28 11.52 3.75
C ASN A 92 -20.50 10.57 4.68
N LEU A 93 -19.75 9.63 4.09
CA LEU A 93 -19.11 8.54 4.81
C LEU A 93 -18.13 9.02 5.90
N THR A 94 -17.43 10.11 5.65
CA THR A 94 -16.48 10.69 6.61
C THR A 94 -17.20 11.20 7.87
N ASP A 95 -18.29 11.94 7.69
CA ASP A 95 -19.06 12.48 8.81
C ASP A 95 -19.75 11.35 9.59
N TYR A 96 -20.30 10.37 8.88
CA TYR A 96 -20.84 9.16 9.51
C TYR A 96 -19.80 8.43 10.36
N ALA A 97 -18.57 8.24 9.84
CA ALA A 97 -17.49 7.61 10.59
C ALA A 97 -17.09 8.41 11.84
N ILE A 98 -17.01 9.74 11.72
CA ILE A 98 -16.70 10.64 12.83
C ILE A 98 -17.77 10.52 13.92
N ASP A 99 -19.04 10.52 13.56
CA ASP A 99 -20.15 10.44 14.52
C ASP A 99 -20.24 9.05 15.16
N TYR A 100 -19.96 8.00 14.39
CA TYR A 100 -19.84 6.64 14.93
C TYR A 100 -18.76 6.54 16.03
N PHE A 101 -17.57 7.11 15.78
CA PHE A 101 -16.49 7.10 16.77
C PHE A 101 -16.77 8.02 17.97
N LYS A 102 -17.47 9.15 17.77
CA LYS A 102 -17.95 9.99 18.88
C LYS A 102 -18.91 9.22 19.79
N ASP A 103 -19.85 8.48 19.21
CA ASP A 103 -20.79 7.67 19.95
C ASP A 103 -20.09 6.52 20.69
N LEU A 104 -19.16 5.83 20.05
CA LEU A 104 -18.31 4.83 20.72
C LEU A 104 -17.55 5.43 21.89
N LYS A 105 -16.97 6.62 21.71
CA LYS A 105 -16.28 7.33 22.79
C LYS A 105 -17.24 7.61 23.95
N LYS A 106 -18.43 8.14 23.66
CA LYS A 106 -19.44 8.45 24.68
C LYS A 106 -19.86 7.23 25.48
N ARG A 107 -20.03 6.06 24.83
CA ARG A 107 -20.51 4.83 25.48
C ARG A 107 -19.43 4.04 26.22
N PHE A 108 -18.18 4.10 25.75
CA PHE A 108 -17.13 3.15 26.17
C PHE A 108 -15.82 3.78 26.65
N SER A 109 -15.71 5.12 26.73
CA SER A 109 -14.44 5.78 27.12
C SER A 109 -14.18 5.82 28.62
N GLU A 110 -15.21 5.62 29.44
CA GLU A 110 -15.07 5.67 30.89
C GLU A 110 -14.08 4.60 31.39
N GLY A 111 -13.10 5.03 32.17
CA GLY A 111 -12.02 4.17 32.67
C GLY A 111 -11.00 3.71 31.60
N LYS A 112 -11.08 4.25 30.38
CA LYS A 112 -10.18 3.93 29.27
C LYS A 112 -9.40 5.15 28.78
N GLU A 113 -9.13 6.08 29.67
CA GLU A 113 -8.35 7.26 29.37
C GLU A 113 -6.93 6.88 28.95
N ARG A 114 -6.38 7.68 28.05
CA ARG A 114 -5.03 7.45 27.55
C ARG A 114 -4.01 7.64 28.67
N LYS A 115 -3.34 6.57 29.07
CA LYS A 115 -2.29 6.58 30.09
C LYS A 115 -0.91 6.96 29.53
N THR A 116 -0.77 7.08 28.22
CA THR A 116 0.48 7.47 27.56
C THR A 116 0.56 8.98 27.40
N GLU A 117 1.65 9.57 27.88
CA GLU A 117 1.97 10.98 27.63
C GLU A 117 2.46 11.15 26.19
N ILE A 118 1.90 12.13 25.47
CA ILE A 118 2.47 12.57 24.20
C ILE A 118 3.64 13.49 24.56
N LYS A 119 4.87 13.00 24.48
CA LYS A 119 6.06 13.84 24.62
C LYS A 119 6.23 14.70 23.38
N THR A 120 6.36 16.02 23.58
CA THR A 120 6.64 16.97 22.50
C THR A 120 8.00 16.69 21.87
N PHE A 121 8.20 17.16 20.63
CA PHE A 121 9.47 17.00 19.89
C PHE A 121 10.68 17.55 20.66
N ASP A 122 10.51 18.57 21.49
CA ASP A 122 11.57 19.15 22.30
C ASP A 122 12.14 18.17 23.33
N THR A 123 11.29 17.31 23.92
CA THR A 123 11.74 16.26 24.85
C THR A 123 12.46 15.12 24.12
N ILE A 124 12.13 14.88 22.84
CA ILE A 124 12.79 13.88 21.98
C ILE A 124 14.14 14.41 21.48
N SER A 125 14.21 15.71 21.13
CA SER A 125 15.45 16.33 20.68
C SER A 125 16.51 16.40 21.80
N ALA A 126 16.11 16.68 23.03
CA ALA A 126 17.02 16.64 24.19
C ALA A 126 17.63 15.25 24.42
N LYS A 127 16.83 14.18 24.30
CA LYS A 127 17.37 12.81 24.36
C LYS A 127 18.28 12.46 23.19
N LYS A 128 17.99 12.96 21.98
CA LYS A 128 18.86 12.74 20.80
C LYS A 128 20.19 13.48 20.93
N VAL A 129 20.20 14.69 21.48
CA VAL A 129 21.43 15.47 21.70
C VAL A 129 22.34 14.83 22.75
N ILE A 130 21.78 14.21 23.77
CA ILE A 130 22.55 13.50 24.81
C ILE A 130 23.16 12.19 24.26
N VAL A 131 22.55 11.57 23.24
CA VAL A 131 22.94 10.26 22.70
C VAL A 131 23.86 10.37 21.48
N ALA A 132 23.82 11.45 20.71
CA ALA A 132 24.65 11.67 19.52
C ALA A 132 26.01 12.32 19.90
N ASN A 133 26.83 11.58 20.64
CA ASN A 133 28.15 12.05 21.11
C ASN A 133 29.33 11.45 20.34
N LYS A 134 29.07 10.70 19.30
CA LYS A 134 30.08 10.04 18.46
C LYS A 134 30.00 10.54 17.03
N LYS A 135 31.09 10.41 16.30
CA LYS A 135 31.16 10.75 14.87
C LYS A 135 31.52 9.49 14.09
N LEU A 136 30.67 9.13 13.12
CA LEU A 136 30.95 8.00 12.24
C LEU A 136 31.87 8.42 11.13
N TYR A 137 32.92 7.62 10.91
CA TYR A 137 33.88 7.75 9.83
C TYR A 137 33.90 6.48 8.99
N VAL A 138 34.31 6.59 7.73
CA VAL A 138 34.47 5.46 6.82
C VAL A 138 35.80 5.53 6.08
N ASP A 139 36.51 4.42 6.05
CA ASP A 139 37.60 4.15 5.14
C ASP A 139 37.09 3.30 3.96
N LYS A 140 36.77 3.96 2.87
CA LYS A 140 36.21 3.30 1.67
C LYS A 140 37.19 2.37 0.97
N ALA A 141 38.50 2.62 1.10
CA ALA A 141 39.55 1.85 0.46
C ALA A 141 39.83 0.52 1.21
N GLU A 142 40.06 0.61 2.49
CA GLU A 142 40.37 -0.56 3.31
C GLU A 142 39.11 -1.24 3.91
N GLY A 143 37.96 -0.58 3.85
CA GLY A 143 36.66 -1.14 4.24
C GLY A 143 36.40 -1.16 5.74
N PHE A 144 36.87 -0.13 6.45
CA PHE A 144 36.59 0.05 7.87
C PHE A 144 35.57 1.16 8.11
N ILE A 145 34.74 0.99 9.13
CA ILE A 145 33.83 2.01 9.65
C ILE A 145 33.97 2.11 11.17
N GLY A 146 33.69 3.26 11.75
CA GLY A 146 33.66 3.44 13.20
C GLY A 146 33.92 4.85 13.65
N TRP A 147 33.78 5.11 14.95
CA TRP A 147 34.08 6.43 15.54
C TRP A 147 35.57 6.61 15.90
N GLY A 148 36.38 5.56 15.91
CA GLY A 148 37.80 5.62 16.16
C GLY A 148 38.66 6.01 14.95
N LEU A 149 38.06 6.09 13.74
CA LEU A 149 38.72 6.40 12.46
C LEU A 149 38.82 7.91 12.24
N LYS A 150 39.57 8.63 13.06
CA LYS A 150 39.61 10.10 13.10
C LYS A 150 40.26 10.79 11.90
N LYS A 151 40.96 10.05 11.04
CA LYS A 151 41.67 10.60 9.85
C LYS A 151 40.92 10.30 8.53
N GLU A 152 39.83 9.59 8.59
CA GLU A 152 39.06 9.10 7.45
C GLU A 152 37.86 10.01 7.12
N GLU A 153 37.08 9.64 6.10
CA GLU A 153 35.92 10.43 5.64
C GLU A 153 34.83 10.47 6.72
N PHE A 154 34.47 11.66 7.18
CA PHE A 154 33.34 11.88 8.09
C PHE A 154 32.01 11.57 7.38
N VAL A 155 31.16 10.80 8.04
CA VAL A 155 29.84 10.39 7.50
C VAL A 155 28.70 11.15 8.19
N ALA A 156 28.59 11.04 9.51
CA ALA A 156 27.50 11.64 10.26
C ALA A 156 27.79 11.63 11.77
N GLU A 157 27.07 12.45 12.52
CA GLU A 157 26.98 12.30 13.97
C GLU A 157 26.07 11.14 14.32
N CYS A 158 26.43 10.36 15.33
CA CYS A 158 25.76 9.12 15.68
C CYS A 158 25.84 8.83 17.19
N SER A 159 25.07 7.83 17.60
CA SER A 159 25.11 7.24 18.92
C SER A 159 25.79 5.86 18.86
N ASP A 160 26.27 5.37 20.00
CA ASP A 160 26.83 4.03 20.18
C ASP A 160 25.82 2.89 19.99
N ILE A 161 24.54 3.22 19.93
CA ILE A 161 23.43 2.27 19.69
C ILE A 161 22.93 2.25 18.25
N ASP A 162 23.40 3.18 17.40
CA ASP A 162 22.95 3.29 16.03
C ASP A 162 23.39 2.10 15.16
N ASP A 163 22.59 1.84 14.14
CA ASP A 163 22.93 0.91 13.07
C ASP A 163 23.45 1.69 11.85
N VAL A 164 24.42 1.11 11.18
CA VAL A 164 25.07 1.67 10.00
C VAL A 164 24.79 0.79 8.80
N ILE A 165 24.27 1.39 7.72
CA ILE A 165 24.13 0.74 6.42
C ILE A 165 25.34 1.01 5.54
N VAL A 166 25.82 -0.04 4.90
CA VAL A 166 26.95 0.03 3.99
C VAL A 166 26.58 -0.60 2.65
N PHE A 167 26.92 0.08 1.55
CA PHE A 167 26.76 -0.43 0.19
C PHE A 167 28.13 -0.61 -0.47
N PHE A 168 28.25 -1.68 -1.24
CA PHE A 168 29.52 -2.11 -1.86
C PHE A 168 29.45 -2.06 -3.38
N LYS A 169 30.59 -1.80 -4.03
CA LYS A 169 30.76 -1.87 -5.51
C LYS A 169 30.31 -3.21 -6.12
N THR A 170 30.34 -4.28 -5.32
CA THR A 170 29.90 -5.63 -5.70
C THR A 170 28.39 -5.77 -5.87
N GLY A 171 27.60 -4.73 -5.61
CA GLY A 171 26.15 -4.81 -5.66
C GLY A 171 25.54 -5.51 -4.45
N LYS A 172 26.23 -5.46 -3.31
CA LYS A 172 25.74 -5.94 -2.03
C LYS A 172 25.56 -4.79 -1.04
N MET A 173 24.82 -5.04 0.01
CA MET A 173 24.66 -4.17 1.15
C MET A 173 24.70 -4.95 2.45
N MET A 174 25.03 -4.29 3.54
CA MET A 174 24.99 -4.83 4.89
C MET A 174 24.57 -3.75 5.87
N VAL A 175 23.88 -4.13 6.93
CA VAL A 175 23.67 -3.26 8.09
C VAL A 175 24.33 -3.88 9.30
N THR A 176 25.05 -3.07 10.05
CA THR A 176 25.79 -3.49 11.23
C THR A 176 25.65 -2.48 12.35
N LYS A 177 25.82 -2.93 13.60
CA LYS A 177 25.91 -2.02 14.73
C LYS A 177 27.23 -1.24 14.65
N ILE A 178 27.16 0.05 14.97
CA ILE A 178 28.35 0.90 15.04
C ILE A 178 29.28 0.44 16.16
N SER A 179 30.61 0.61 15.97
CA SER A 179 31.64 0.32 16.96
C SER A 179 32.82 1.27 16.80
N ASP A 180 33.81 1.15 17.63
CA ASP A 180 35.04 1.97 17.55
C ASP A 180 35.74 1.81 16.19
N LYS A 181 35.99 0.58 15.77
CA LYS A 181 36.52 0.24 14.44
C LYS A 181 36.00 -1.13 14.02
N LYS A 182 35.33 -1.22 12.87
CA LYS A 182 34.82 -2.48 12.33
C LYS A 182 35.16 -2.63 10.85
N PHE A 183 35.69 -3.79 10.51
CA PHE A 183 35.89 -4.19 9.13
C PHE A 183 34.55 -4.65 8.54
N VAL A 184 34.14 -4.05 7.45
CA VAL A 184 32.86 -4.35 6.75
C VAL A 184 33.08 -4.93 5.36
N GLY A 185 34.30 -4.88 4.85
CA GLY A 185 34.67 -5.34 3.51
C GLY A 185 35.10 -4.20 2.59
N LYS A 186 36.00 -4.52 1.67
CA LYS A 186 36.54 -3.54 0.70
C LYS A 186 35.54 -3.12 -0.35
N GLY A 187 35.75 -1.93 -0.92
CA GLY A 187 34.93 -1.40 -1.99
C GLY A 187 33.60 -0.78 -1.54
N VAL A 188 33.60 -0.15 -0.38
CA VAL A 188 32.48 0.66 0.11
C VAL A 188 32.23 1.83 -0.82
N ILE A 189 31.00 2.01 -1.26
CA ILE A 189 30.55 3.16 -2.07
C ILE A 189 29.76 4.17 -1.26
N TYR A 190 29.02 3.68 -0.26
CA TYR A 190 28.21 4.50 0.62
C TYR A 190 28.16 3.89 2.03
N CYS A 191 28.19 4.77 3.03
CA CYS A 191 28.00 4.45 4.43
C CYS A 191 27.08 5.52 5.04
N GLY A 192 26.16 5.14 5.90
CA GLY A 192 25.23 6.07 6.56
C GLY A 192 24.50 5.44 7.73
N ILE A 193 23.88 6.28 8.56
CA ILE A 193 23.03 5.81 9.67
C ILE A 193 21.76 5.17 9.13
N TRP A 194 21.41 4.00 9.64
CA TRP A 194 20.21 3.28 9.26
C TRP A 194 19.22 3.17 10.42
N LYS A 195 17.94 3.41 10.13
CA LYS A 195 16.85 3.26 11.09
C LYS A 195 15.90 2.15 10.63
N LYS A 196 15.58 1.25 11.54
CA LYS A 196 14.60 0.18 11.28
C LYS A 196 13.23 0.77 10.96
N GLY A 197 12.64 0.31 9.85
CA GLY A 197 11.33 0.77 9.40
C GLY A 197 11.34 2.12 8.67
N ASP A 198 12.50 2.70 8.39
CA ASP A 198 12.59 3.92 7.59
C ASP A 198 12.06 3.67 6.17
N VAL A 199 11.04 4.43 5.80
CA VAL A 199 10.40 4.41 4.47
C VAL A 199 10.69 5.68 3.68
N ARG A 200 11.37 6.67 4.29
CA ARG A 200 11.66 7.96 3.67
C ARG A 200 12.98 7.95 2.90
N THR A 201 13.99 7.26 3.44
CA THR A 201 15.28 7.12 2.76
C THR A 201 15.17 6.16 1.58
N ILE A 202 15.29 6.71 0.39
CA ILE A 202 15.16 5.98 -0.87
C ILE A 202 16.52 5.93 -1.57
N TYR A 203 16.82 4.77 -2.14
CA TYR A 203 18.06 4.50 -2.86
C TYR A 203 17.77 4.33 -4.35
N HIS A 204 18.53 5.01 -5.20
CA HIS A 204 18.49 4.85 -6.64
C HIS A 204 19.71 4.05 -7.12
N LEU A 205 19.49 3.13 -8.03
CA LEU A 205 20.52 2.22 -8.51
C LEU A 205 20.37 1.97 -10.00
N ILE A 206 21.48 2.08 -10.74
CA ILE A 206 21.61 1.56 -12.10
C ILE A 206 22.74 0.55 -12.09
N TYR A 207 22.46 -0.68 -12.53
CA TYR A 207 23.43 -1.76 -12.53
C TYR A 207 23.27 -2.66 -13.76
N ARG A 208 24.39 -3.22 -14.22
CA ARG A 208 24.39 -4.31 -15.21
C ARG A 208 24.35 -5.65 -14.47
N ASP A 209 23.50 -6.55 -14.94
CA ASP A 209 23.33 -7.86 -14.35
C ASP A 209 24.21 -8.88 -15.09
N GLY A 210 25.37 -9.20 -14.53
CA GLY A 210 26.35 -10.10 -15.12
C GLY A 210 27.40 -9.40 -15.97
N PRO A 211 28.13 -10.17 -16.83
CA PRO A 211 29.23 -9.66 -17.66
C PRO A 211 28.79 -8.72 -18.76
N ASP A 212 29.72 -8.17 -19.53
CA ASP A 212 29.45 -7.28 -20.66
C ASP A 212 28.52 -7.96 -21.71
N GLY A 213 27.57 -7.19 -22.22
CA GLY A 213 26.53 -7.66 -23.14
C GLY A 213 25.22 -8.03 -22.43
N ASN A 214 25.19 -8.18 -21.12
CA ASN A 214 23.97 -8.38 -20.35
C ASN A 214 23.19 -7.07 -20.16
N ALA A 215 21.90 -7.21 -19.84
CA ALA A 215 21.02 -6.08 -19.66
C ALA A 215 21.38 -5.25 -18.41
N THR A 216 21.25 -3.94 -18.57
CA THR A 216 21.31 -2.97 -17.49
C THR A 216 19.92 -2.71 -16.96
N TYR A 217 19.82 -2.61 -15.64
CA TYR A 217 18.58 -2.37 -14.90
C TYR A 217 18.69 -1.12 -14.05
N MET A 218 17.56 -0.46 -13.85
CA MET A 218 17.42 0.64 -12.91
C MET A 218 16.36 0.29 -11.87
N LYS A 219 16.54 0.73 -10.65
CA LYS A 219 15.53 0.62 -9.61
C LYS A 219 15.61 1.72 -8.57
N ARG A 220 14.46 1.96 -7.96
CA ARG A 220 14.26 2.82 -6.83
C ARG A 220 13.75 1.95 -5.67
N PHE A 221 14.41 1.99 -4.52
CA PHE A 221 14.08 1.06 -3.45
C PHE A 221 14.31 1.62 -2.05
N ALA A 222 13.61 1.05 -1.07
CA ALA A 222 13.79 1.30 0.36
C ALA A 222 14.32 0.06 1.07
N VAL A 223 15.03 0.26 2.19
CA VAL A 223 15.55 -0.80 3.07
C VAL A 223 14.85 -0.73 4.43
N LYS A 224 13.71 -1.38 4.55
CA LYS A 224 12.82 -1.31 5.73
C LYS A 224 13.23 -2.25 6.87
N SER A 225 13.71 -3.44 6.53
CA SER A 225 14.07 -4.48 7.49
C SER A 225 15.24 -5.33 6.99
N ILE A 226 16.11 -5.70 7.91
CA ILE A 226 17.30 -6.53 7.67
C ILE A 226 17.64 -7.34 8.93
N THR A 227 18.53 -8.32 8.77
CA THR A 227 19.30 -8.93 9.85
C THR A 227 20.68 -8.31 9.88
N ARG A 228 21.17 -7.88 11.06
CA ARG A 228 22.49 -7.30 11.21
C ARG A 228 23.59 -8.28 10.79
N ASP A 229 24.70 -7.75 10.32
CA ASP A 229 25.90 -8.48 9.94
C ASP A 229 25.70 -9.55 8.84
N LYS A 230 24.59 -9.43 8.09
CA LYS A 230 24.29 -10.27 6.93
C LYS A 230 24.39 -9.45 5.65
N GLU A 231 25.08 -9.97 4.65
CA GLU A 231 25.14 -9.39 3.32
C GLU A 231 23.85 -9.69 2.52
N TYR A 232 23.36 -8.70 1.82
CA TYR A 232 22.20 -8.81 0.96
C TYR A 232 22.50 -8.30 -0.44
N PRO A 233 22.17 -9.04 -1.50
CA PRO A 233 22.30 -8.53 -2.87
C PRO A 233 21.28 -7.42 -3.11
N ILE A 234 21.71 -6.34 -3.76
CA ILE A 234 20.87 -5.27 -4.29
C ILE A 234 20.77 -5.32 -5.82
N THR A 235 21.44 -6.28 -6.46
CA THR A 235 21.32 -6.67 -7.85
C THR A 235 20.59 -8.01 -7.94
N LYS A 236 20.48 -8.61 -9.11
CA LYS A 236 19.99 -10.00 -9.25
C LYS A 236 20.96 -11.04 -8.69
N GLY A 237 22.17 -10.63 -8.31
CA GLY A 237 23.18 -11.51 -7.75
C GLY A 237 23.98 -12.30 -8.79
N THR A 238 23.84 -12.04 -10.07
CA THR A 238 24.59 -12.70 -11.14
C THR A 238 26.07 -12.34 -11.04
N LYS A 239 26.94 -13.34 -11.13
CA LYS A 239 28.42 -13.14 -11.09
C LYS A 239 28.85 -12.18 -12.20
N GLY A 240 29.69 -11.20 -11.88
CA GLY A 240 30.15 -10.19 -12.84
C GLY A 240 29.20 -8.98 -12.98
N SER A 241 28.16 -8.88 -12.16
CA SER A 241 27.31 -7.67 -12.09
C SER A 241 28.14 -6.44 -11.73
N LYS A 242 27.82 -5.31 -12.34
CA LYS A 242 28.52 -4.04 -12.14
C LYS A 242 27.55 -2.92 -11.83
N MET A 243 27.81 -2.17 -10.76
CA MET A 243 27.06 -0.95 -10.47
C MET A 243 27.63 0.21 -11.31
N TYR A 244 26.73 0.93 -11.96
CA TYR A 244 27.06 2.12 -12.76
C TYR A 244 26.72 3.41 -12.05
N TYR A 245 25.65 3.41 -11.25
CA TYR A 245 25.17 4.58 -10.53
C TYR A 245 24.51 4.19 -9.23
N PHE A 246 24.74 4.99 -8.19
CA PHE A 246 24.09 4.84 -6.89
C PHE A 246 23.95 6.22 -6.25
N SER A 247 22.76 6.53 -5.75
CA SER A 247 22.47 7.75 -4.97
C SER A 247 21.51 7.46 -3.82
N VAL A 248 21.49 8.38 -2.85
CA VAL A 248 20.70 8.26 -1.63
C VAL A 248 19.88 9.53 -1.45
N HIS A 249 18.59 9.35 -1.20
CA HIS A 249 17.60 10.40 -1.10
C HIS A 249 16.83 10.29 0.22
N PRO A 250 17.22 11.06 1.26
CA PRO A 250 16.67 10.93 2.62
C PRO A 250 15.18 11.20 2.74
N ASN A 251 14.60 11.95 1.80
CA ASN A 251 13.17 12.24 1.75
C ASN A 251 12.52 11.74 0.46
N GLY A 252 13.14 10.78 -0.24
CA GLY A 252 12.61 10.24 -1.48
C GLY A 252 12.51 11.27 -2.60
N GLU A 253 13.51 12.14 -2.71
CA GLU A 253 13.60 13.16 -3.74
C GLU A 253 13.61 12.53 -5.14
N ARG A 254 13.00 13.22 -6.10
CA ARG A 254 13.07 12.90 -7.51
C ARG A 254 14.49 13.18 -8.02
N GLU A 255 14.99 12.31 -8.86
CA GLU A 255 16.31 12.50 -9.47
C GLU A 255 16.27 12.16 -10.96
N ILE A 256 16.86 13.03 -11.77
CA ILE A 256 17.06 12.81 -13.19
C ILE A 256 18.55 12.62 -13.45
N VAL A 257 18.89 11.54 -14.16
CA VAL A 257 20.26 11.25 -14.57
C VAL A 257 20.36 11.15 -16.08
N ASN A 258 21.44 11.67 -16.65
CA ASN A 258 21.77 11.51 -18.06
C ASN A 258 22.68 10.30 -18.25
N VAL A 259 22.23 9.36 -19.05
CA VAL A 259 22.95 8.14 -19.40
C VAL A 259 23.59 8.29 -20.77
N GLN A 260 24.90 8.06 -20.83
CA GLN A 260 25.65 8.05 -22.07
C GLN A 260 26.12 6.62 -22.38
N LEU A 261 25.77 6.13 -23.57
CA LEU A 261 26.19 4.83 -24.06
C LEU A 261 27.54 4.92 -24.76
N ARG A 262 28.24 3.80 -24.81
CA ARG A 262 29.47 3.68 -25.63
C ARG A 262 29.08 3.73 -27.10
N PRO A 263 29.65 4.66 -27.91
CA PRO A 263 29.37 4.74 -29.33
C PRO A 263 29.75 3.43 -30.04
N ARG A 264 28.88 2.98 -30.96
CA ARG A 264 29.16 1.89 -31.88
C ARG A 264 28.38 2.08 -33.20
N PRO A 265 28.79 1.44 -34.31
CA PRO A 265 28.05 1.51 -35.56
C PRO A 265 26.58 1.15 -35.38
N HIS A 266 25.69 1.83 -36.09
CA HIS A 266 24.22 1.66 -36.07
C HIS A 266 23.50 2.06 -34.79
N LEU A 267 24.18 2.56 -33.74
CA LEU A 267 23.53 3.06 -32.53
C LEU A 267 23.11 4.52 -32.72
N LYS A 268 21.82 4.76 -33.02
CA LYS A 268 21.29 6.10 -33.32
C LYS A 268 21.20 7.01 -32.07
N ARG A 269 20.86 6.43 -30.91
CA ARG A 269 20.67 7.18 -29.66
C ARG A 269 21.75 6.79 -28.66
N ILE A 270 22.67 7.67 -28.41
CA ILE A 270 23.80 7.45 -27.50
C ILE A 270 23.63 8.16 -26.14
N ARG A 271 22.63 9.05 -26.02
CA ARG A 271 22.31 9.75 -24.75
C ARG A 271 20.83 9.77 -24.52
N PHE A 272 20.42 9.58 -23.26
CA PHE A 272 19.03 9.73 -22.82
C PHE A 272 18.99 9.97 -21.33
N ASP A 273 17.89 10.59 -20.87
CA ASP A 273 17.64 10.86 -19.48
C ASP A 273 16.81 9.72 -18.87
N ILE A 274 17.07 9.42 -17.61
CA ILE A 274 16.28 8.55 -16.75
C ILE A 274 15.76 9.39 -15.60
N ASP A 275 14.46 9.37 -15.40
CA ASP A 275 13.79 9.95 -14.25
C ASP A 275 13.47 8.86 -13.24
N PHE A 276 14.08 8.91 -12.07
CA PHE A 276 13.77 7.97 -10.98
C PHE A 276 12.42 8.26 -10.33
N GLY A 277 11.89 9.47 -10.47
CA GLY A 277 10.56 9.85 -9.97
C GLY A 277 9.44 9.00 -10.58
N ASP A 278 9.59 8.57 -11.84
CA ASP A 278 8.63 7.73 -12.55
C ASP A 278 8.63 6.26 -12.09
N LEU A 279 9.60 5.86 -11.26
CA LEU A 279 9.72 4.49 -10.80
C LEU A 279 8.99 4.27 -9.48
N LEU A 280 8.27 3.17 -9.40
CA LEU A 280 7.72 2.68 -8.14
C LEU A 280 8.84 2.33 -7.15
N ILE A 281 8.68 2.72 -5.89
CA ILE A 281 9.58 2.35 -4.80
C ILE A 281 9.35 0.88 -4.48
N LYS A 282 10.37 0.06 -4.71
CA LYS A 282 10.34 -1.40 -4.52
C LYS A 282 11.14 -1.82 -3.29
N GLY A 283 11.06 -3.08 -2.93
CA GLY A 283 11.95 -3.67 -1.92
C GLY A 283 13.37 -3.88 -2.47
N ARG A 284 14.35 -3.99 -1.57
CA ARG A 284 15.78 -4.17 -1.94
C ARG A 284 16.06 -5.36 -2.89
N GLY A 285 15.31 -6.46 -2.75
CA GLY A 285 15.48 -7.68 -3.55
C GLY A 285 14.89 -7.62 -4.96
N ALA A 286 14.16 -6.55 -5.33
CA ALA A 286 13.57 -6.42 -6.66
C ALA A 286 14.66 -6.20 -7.73
N ALA A 287 14.48 -6.82 -8.90
CA ALA A 287 15.41 -6.69 -10.02
C ALA A 287 15.45 -5.28 -10.63
N GLY A 288 14.33 -4.56 -10.58
CA GLY A 288 14.16 -3.26 -11.23
C GLY A 288 13.64 -3.35 -12.66
N ASN A 289 13.65 -2.21 -13.35
CA ASN A 289 13.22 -2.07 -14.74
C ASN A 289 14.43 -2.13 -15.67
N ARG A 290 14.27 -2.79 -16.81
CA ARG A 290 15.34 -2.89 -17.80
C ARG A 290 15.54 -1.55 -18.52
N VAL A 291 16.79 -1.12 -18.66
CA VAL A 291 17.18 0.14 -19.32
C VAL A 291 17.67 -0.14 -20.74
N THR A 292 18.77 -0.91 -20.85
CA THR A 292 19.43 -1.16 -22.14
C THR A 292 20.26 -2.45 -22.07
N LYS A 293 20.62 -2.98 -23.23
CA LYS A 293 21.69 -4.00 -23.39
C LYS A 293 23.02 -3.39 -23.77
N GLU A 294 23.03 -2.09 -24.12
CA GLU A 294 24.22 -1.40 -24.55
C GLU A 294 25.14 -1.08 -23.39
N ILE A 295 26.42 -0.93 -23.66
CA ILE A 295 27.41 -0.60 -22.63
C ILE A 295 27.28 0.88 -22.28
N ILE A 296 27.05 1.15 -21.00
CA ILE A 296 27.05 2.50 -20.47
C ILE A 296 28.50 2.97 -20.27
N SER A 297 28.84 4.12 -20.86
CA SER A 297 30.14 4.76 -20.69
C SER A 297 30.15 5.71 -19.47
N LYS A 298 29.08 6.46 -19.28
CA LYS A 298 28.97 7.46 -18.22
C LYS A 298 27.53 7.67 -17.80
N ILE A 299 27.32 7.95 -16.50
CA ILE A 299 26.08 8.47 -15.96
C ILE A 299 26.39 9.74 -15.19
N VAL A 300 25.61 10.78 -15.42
CA VAL A 300 25.76 12.08 -14.74
C VAL A 300 24.42 12.47 -14.15
N GLN A 301 24.42 12.86 -12.88
CA GLN A 301 23.29 13.48 -12.24
C GLN A 301 22.98 14.81 -12.95
N LYS A 302 21.74 15.02 -13.35
CA LYS A 302 21.30 16.21 -14.06
C LYS A 302 20.52 17.14 -13.13
N GLU A 303 19.60 16.56 -12.36
CA GLU A 303 18.70 17.31 -11.51
C GLU A 303 18.27 16.47 -10.32
N VAL A 304 18.12 17.11 -9.16
CA VAL A 304 17.43 16.57 -7.97
C VAL A 304 16.27 17.51 -7.68
N GLY A 305 15.07 16.97 -7.71
CA GLY A 305 13.82 17.71 -7.48
C GLY A 305 13.23 17.44 -6.09
N GLU A 306 11.97 17.78 -5.94
CA GLU A 306 11.24 17.61 -4.70
C GLU A 306 10.97 16.14 -4.34
N SER A 307 10.53 15.92 -3.10
CA SER A 307 10.10 14.60 -2.62
C SER A 307 8.91 14.10 -3.43
N THR A 308 8.96 12.83 -3.82
CA THR A 308 7.84 12.12 -4.45
C THR A 308 7.05 11.25 -3.46
N LEU A 309 7.41 11.31 -2.18
CA LEU A 309 6.68 10.62 -1.12
C LEU A 309 5.44 11.43 -0.77
N ALA A 310 4.31 10.74 -0.54
CA ALA A 310 3.12 11.40 -0.02
C ALA A 310 3.43 12.11 1.31
N VAL A 311 2.98 13.32 1.46
CA VAL A 311 3.02 14.05 2.73
C VAL A 311 2.08 13.31 3.68
N SER A 312 2.66 12.60 4.66
CA SER A 312 1.90 11.91 5.71
C SER A 312 1.67 12.83 6.89
#